data_b203ab2717d7c9627ed0573239b42398
#
_entry.id   b203ab2717d7c9627ed0573239b42398
#
_cell.length_a   1.000
_cell.length_b   1.000
_cell.length_c   1.000
_cell.angle_alpha   90.00
_cell.angle_beta   90.00
_cell.angle_gamma   90.00
#
_symmetry.space_group_name_H-M   'P 1'
#
loop_
_entity.id
_entity.type
_entity.pdbx_description
1 polymer ?
#
loop_
_entity_poly.entity_id
_entity_poly.type
_entity_poly.pdbx_seq_one_letter_code
_entity_poly.pdbx_strand_id
1 'polypeptide(L)'
;MGLILLVDDDPAFTRFLAAYIADNFPLLSVEVCNNPISALHSIKVGGYDLMLIDLEMPAMDGLKLLHFAVGAGMDKNRIVILSGRDADFLHGICPMGTCLAVLNKFEARQKSVLDMVFNSLNKKSEVP
;
A
#
# COMPACT_ATOMS: atom_id res chain seq x y z
N MET A 1 16.49 0.80 -6.68
CA MET A 1 15.68 1.53 -5.70
C MET A 1 14.24 1.02 -5.74
N GLY A 2 13.65 0.76 -4.59
CA GLY A 2 12.27 0.30 -4.52
C GLY A 2 11.27 1.45 -4.62
N LEU A 3 10.28 1.33 -5.49
CA LEU A 3 9.26 2.35 -5.70
C LEU A 3 7.91 1.89 -5.15
N ILE A 4 7.34 2.69 -4.25
CA ILE A 4 6.07 2.41 -3.58
C ILE A 4 5.03 3.42 -4.06
N LEU A 5 3.84 2.93 -4.42
CA LEU A 5 2.67 3.78 -4.63
C LEU A 5 1.81 3.73 -3.36
N LEU A 6 1.58 4.88 -2.75
CA LEU A 6 0.73 5.01 -1.57
C LEU A 6 -0.53 5.77 -1.95
N VAL A 7 -1.67 5.07 -1.92
CA VAL A 7 -2.97 5.65 -2.29
C VAL A 7 -3.84 5.75 -1.04
N ASP A 8 -4.11 6.97 -0.62
CA ASP A 8 -4.94 7.27 0.56
C ASP A 8 -5.43 8.70 0.45
N ASP A 9 -6.72 8.92 0.68
CA ASP A 9 -7.31 10.25 0.57
C ASP A 9 -7.03 11.16 1.78
N ASP A 10 -6.35 10.65 2.81
CA ASP A 10 -5.95 11.43 3.98
C ASP A 10 -4.51 11.97 3.80
N PRO A 11 -4.35 13.28 3.51
CA PRO A 11 -3.02 13.86 3.30
C PRO A 11 -2.12 13.80 4.55
N ALA A 12 -2.71 13.88 5.75
CA ALA A 12 -1.93 13.80 6.99
C ALA A 12 -1.31 12.41 7.17
N PHE A 13 -2.09 11.36 6.90
CA PHE A 13 -1.60 9.99 6.99
C PHE A 13 -0.51 9.71 5.95
N THR A 14 -0.72 10.12 4.71
CA THR A 14 0.25 9.86 3.64
C THR A 14 1.55 10.63 3.88
N ARG A 15 1.47 11.85 4.39
CA ARG A 15 2.65 12.64 4.73
C ARG A 15 3.45 11.96 5.85
N PHE A 16 2.75 11.50 6.88
CA PHE A 16 3.36 10.79 8.00
C PHE A 16 4.07 9.51 7.53
N LEU A 17 3.37 8.69 6.76
CA LEU A 17 3.92 7.39 6.33
C LEU A 17 5.07 7.57 5.34
N ALA A 18 4.93 8.50 4.39
CA ALA A 18 6.00 8.79 3.43
C ALA A 18 7.28 9.28 4.13
N ALA A 19 7.13 10.16 5.14
CA ALA A 19 8.27 10.62 5.93
C ALA A 19 8.90 9.48 6.74
N TYR A 20 8.09 8.62 7.34
CA TYR A 20 8.56 7.46 8.08
C TYR A 20 9.38 6.52 7.19
N ILE A 21 8.89 6.24 5.99
CA ILE A 21 9.61 5.38 5.03
C ILE A 21 10.93 6.02 4.61
N ALA A 22 10.92 7.32 4.29
CA ALA A 22 12.12 8.03 3.89
C ALA A 22 13.20 8.01 4.98
N ASP A 23 12.79 8.15 6.24
CA ASP A 23 13.72 8.20 7.36
C ASP A 23 14.30 6.84 7.73
N ASN A 24 13.56 5.77 7.51
CA ASN A 24 13.93 4.44 8.00
C ASN A 24 14.34 3.45 6.91
N PHE A 25 13.97 3.71 5.66
CA PHE A 25 14.25 2.82 4.54
C PHE A 25 14.78 3.63 3.35
N PRO A 26 16.06 4.01 3.38
CA PRO A 26 16.60 5.01 2.46
C PRO A 26 16.64 4.59 0.98
N LEU A 27 16.50 3.30 0.69
CA LEU A 27 16.48 2.81 -0.70
C LEU A 27 15.06 2.74 -1.28
N LEU A 28 14.04 3.12 -0.49
CA LEU A 28 12.67 3.16 -0.94
C LEU A 28 12.26 4.58 -1.29
N SER A 29 11.53 4.72 -2.38
CA SER A 29 10.91 5.96 -2.83
C SER A 29 9.41 5.81 -2.78
N VAL A 30 8.70 6.85 -2.32
CA VAL A 30 7.25 6.81 -2.19
C VAL A 30 6.62 7.86 -3.11
N GLU A 31 5.72 7.40 -3.97
CA GLU A 31 4.84 8.28 -4.72
C GLU A 31 3.49 8.29 -4.02
N VAL A 32 3.05 9.48 -3.60
CA VAL A 32 1.79 9.63 -2.87
C VAL A 32 0.68 10.03 -3.84
N CYS A 33 -0.47 9.38 -3.71
CA CYS A 33 -1.65 9.70 -4.48
C CYS A 33 -2.84 9.84 -3.51
N ASN A 34 -3.36 11.06 -3.35
CA ASN A 34 -4.48 11.34 -2.44
C ASN A 34 -5.84 11.25 -3.15
N ASN A 35 -5.84 10.88 -4.42
CA ASN A 35 -7.06 10.72 -5.22
C ASN A 35 -7.02 9.37 -5.93
N PRO A 36 -7.97 8.45 -5.64
CA PRO A 36 -7.97 7.12 -6.26
C PRO A 36 -8.15 7.17 -7.78
N ILE A 37 -8.81 8.18 -8.31
CA ILE A 37 -8.99 8.31 -9.76
C ILE A 37 -7.63 8.60 -10.43
N SER A 38 -6.84 9.48 -9.85
CA SER A 38 -5.47 9.74 -10.34
C SER A 38 -4.59 8.50 -10.24
N ALA A 39 -4.82 7.66 -9.22
CA ALA A 39 -4.08 6.42 -9.04
C ALA A 39 -4.30 5.43 -10.18
N LEU A 40 -5.46 5.43 -10.81
CA LEU A 40 -5.73 4.57 -11.99
C LEU A 40 -4.70 4.81 -13.08
N HIS A 41 -4.36 6.05 -13.34
CA HIS A 41 -3.36 6.39 -14.35
C HIS A 41 -1.97 5.90 -13.94
N SER A 42 -1.56 6.16 -12.69
CA SER A 42 -0.27 5.74 -12.16
C SER A 42 -0.12 4.22 -12.22
N ILE A 43 -1.16 3.48 -11.85
CA ILE A 43 -1.16 2.01 -11.90
C ILE A 43 -0.99 1.52 -13.34
N LYS A 44 -1.65 2.16 -14.29
CA LYS A 44 -1.57 1.80 -15.70
C LYS A 44 -0.17 1.97 -16.25
N VAL A 45 0.50 3.05 -15.89
CA VAL A 45 1.90 3.29 -16.24
C VAL A 45 2.80 2.22 -15.61
N GLY A 46 2.51 1.84 -14.35
CA GLY A 46 3.20 0.75 -13.68
C GLY A 46 4.58 1.12 -13.15
N GLY A 47 5.38 0.09 -12.87
CA GLY A 47 6.74 0.28 -12.37
C GLY A 47 6.87 0.29 -10.86
N TYR A 48 5.79 0.00 -10.12
CA TYR A 48 5.83 -0.03 -8.67
C TYR A 48 6.23 -1.42 -8.15
N ASP A 49 7.04 -1.43 -7.11
CA ASP A 49 7.46 -2.65 -6.42
C ASP A 49 6.49 -3.03 -5.30
N LEU A 50 5.74 -2.06 -4.81
CA LEU A 50 4.76 -2.24 -3.74
C LEU A 50 3.67 -1.19 -3.86
N MET A 51 2.43 -1.57 -3.57
CA MET A 51 1.31 -0.64 -3.45
C MET A 51 0.72 -0.73 -2.06
N LEU A 52 0.48 0.42 -1.45
CA LEU A 52 -0.27 0.55 -0.20
C LEU A 52 -1.55 1.30 -0.54
N ILE A 53 -2.69 0.65 -0.30
CA ILE A 53 -3.99 1.19 -0.73
C ILE A 53 -4.92 1.28 0.47
N ASP A 54 -5.46 2.48 0.71
CA ASP A 54 -6.53 2.65 1.70
C ASP A 54 -7.81 1.99 1.21
N LEU A 55 -8.44 1.20 2.08
CA LEU A 55 -9.70 0.53 1.76
C LEU A 55 -10.85 1.51 1.59
N GLU A 56 -10.91 2.53 2.44
CA GLU A 56 -12.08 3.41 2.57
C GLU A 56 -11.78 4.79 2.00
N MET A 57 -12.13 4.98 0.73
CA MET A 57 -12.00 6.27 0.05
C MET A 57 -13.34 6.65 -0.57
N PRO A 58 -13.76 7.93 -0.49
CA PRO A 58 -15.09 8.33 -0.97
C PRO A 58 -15.32 8.12 -2.47
N ALA A 59 -14.30 8.34 -3.28
CA ALA A 59 -14.43 8.28 -4.74
C ALA A 59 -14.36 6.87 -5.29
N MET A 60 -13.66 5.96 -4.60
CA MET A 60 -13.48 4.58 -5.04
C MET A 60 -12.99 3.75 -3.87
N ASP A 61 -13.59 2.58 -3.66
CA ASP A 61 -13.14 1.69 -2.62
C ASP A 61 -11.81 1.02 -3.00
N GLY A 62 -10.98 0.76 -1.98
CA GLY A 62 -9.64 0.23 -2.19
C GLY A 62 -9.61 -1.17 -2.81
N LEU A 63 -10.66 -1.98 -2.60
CA LEU A 63 -10.75 -3.30 -3.24
C LEU A 63 -10.93 -3.19 -4.75
N LYS A 64 -11.71 -2.22 -5.22
CA LYS A 64 -11.86 -1.96 -6.64
C LYS A 64 -10.53 -1.55 -7.25
N LEU A 65 -9.78 -0.71 -6.54
CA LEU A 65 -8.47 -0.28 -6.98
C LEU A 65 -7.48 -1.45 -7.04
N LEU A 66 -7.53 -2.34 -6.04
CA LEU A 66 -6.73 -3.56 -6.01
C LEU A 66 -7.02 -4.44 -7.22
N HIS A 67 -8.30 -4.68 -7.52
CA HIS A 67 -8.70 -5.50 -8.67
C HIS A 67 -8.26 -4.86 -9.98
N PHE A 68 -8.35 -3.55 -10.08
CA PHE A 68 -7.85 -2.83 -11.26
C PHE A 68 -6.34 -3.02 -11.40
N ALA A 69 -5.58 -2.90 -10.31
CA ALA A 69 -4.13 -3.07 -10.33
C ALA A 69 -3.71 -4.48 -10.78
N VAL A 70 -4.38 -5.50 -10.24
CA VAL A 70 -4.12 -6.90 -10.61
C VAL A 70 -4.46 -7.12 -12.08
N GLY A 71 -5.57 -6.58 -12.54
CA GLY A 71 -5.97 -6.65 -13.96
C GLY A 71 -4.99 -5.95 -14.89
N ALA A 72 -4.27 -4.94 -14.39
CA ALA A 72 -3.25 -4.22 -15.15
C ALA A 72 -1.86 -4.90 -15.09
N GLY A 73 -1.75 -6.03 -14.40
CA GLY A 73 -0.51 -6.81 -14.34
C GLY A 73 0.25 -6.77 -13.02
N MET A 74 -0.27 -6.06 -12.02
CA MET A 74 0.38 -5.99 -10.71
C MET A 74 0.21 -7.32 -9.97
N ASP A 75 1.30 -7.81 -9.37
CA ASP A 75 1.26 -9.00 -8.52
C ASP A 75 0.49 -8.68 -7.23
N LYS A 76 -0.56 -9.45 -6.95
CA LYS A 76 -1.36 -9.27 -5.72
C LYS A 76 -0.52 -9.38 -4.45
N ASN A 77 0.58 -10.13 -4.48
CA ASN A 77 1.50 -10.29 -3.36
C ASN A 77 2.43 -9.09 -3.17
N ARG A 78 2.23 -8.02 -3.93
CA ARG A 78 2.91 -6.73 -3.79
C ARG A 78 1.92 -5.62 -3.47
N ILE A 79 0.74 -5.98 -2.97
CA ILE A 79 -0.30 -5.03 -2.60
C ILE A 79 -0.66 -5.23 -1.13
N VAL A 80 -0.67 -4.15 -0.36
CA VAL A 80 -1.11 -4.11 1.03
C VAL A 80 -2.32 -3.20 1.12
N ILE A 81 -3.40 -3.69 1.72
CA ILE A 81 -4.58 -2.89 2.02
C ILE A 81 -4.45 -2.33 3.43
N LEU A 82 -4.70 -1.05 3.59
CA LEU A 82 -4.70 -0.35 4.88
C LEU A 82 -6.11 0.11 5.20
N SER A 83 -6.51 -0.01 6.47
CA SER A 83 -7.85 0.41 6.89
C SER A 83 -7.85 0.85 8.35
N GLY A 84 -8.77 1.73 8.71
CA GLY A 84 -9.07 2.07 10.10
C GLY A 84 -10.06 1.12 10.77
N ARG A 85 -10.58 0.12 10.04
CA ARG A 85 -11.56 -0.83 10.55
C ARG A 85 -10.87 -2.00 11.27
N ASP A 86 -11.62 -2.70 12.11
CA ASP A 86 -11.09 -3.81 12.88
C ASP A 86 -10.85 -5.08 12.01
N ALA A 87 -10.13 -6.04 12.62
CA ALA A 87 -9.75 -7.26 11.94
C ALA A 87 -10.95 -8.10 11.48
N ASP A 88 -12.00 -8.18 12.27
CA ASP A 88 -13.18 -8.99 11.93
C ASP A 88 -13.87 -8.46 10.68
N PHE A 89 -14.02 -7.13 10.59
CA PHE A 89 -14.55 -6.49 9.40
C PHE A 89 -13.68 -6.78 8.18
N LEU A 90 -12.36 -6.62 8.34
CA LEU A 90 -11.42 -6.80 7.23
C LEU A 90 -11.38 -8.24 6.72
N HIS A 91 -11.43 -9.23 7.61
CA HIS A 91 -11.47 -10.64 7.23
C HIS A 91 -12.72 -10.99 6.42
N GLY A 92 -13.86 -10.34 6.72
CA GLY A 92 -15.10 -10.58 6.00
C GLY A 92 -15.09 -10.11 4.55
N ILE A 93 -14.42 -8.98 4.28
CA ILE A 93 -14.43 -8.37 2.95
C ILE A 93 -13.15 -8.61 2.16
N CYS A 94 -12.07 -8.98 2.81
CA CYS A 94 -10.77 -9.18 2.18
C CYS A 94 -10.14 -10.45 2.75
N PRO A 95 -10.58 -11.63 2.28
CA PRO A 95 -10.07 -12.90 2.79
C PRO A 95 -8.59 -13.11 2.48
N MET A 96 -7.97 -13.98 3.25
CA MET A 96 -6.57 -14.37 3.04
C MET A 96 -6.34 -14.80 1.59
N GLY A 97 -5.26 -14.32 0.99
CA GLY A 97 -4.92 -14.61 -0.40
C GLY A 97 -5.39 -13.57 -1.40
N THR A 98 -6.18 -12.56 -0.97
CA THR A 98 -6.62 -11.47 -1.83
C THR A 98 -5.46 -10.56 -2.21
N CYS A 99 -4.54 -10.32 -1.26
CA CYS A 99 -3.34 -9.50 -1.44
C CYS A 99 -2.27 -9.95 -0.45
N LEU A 100 -1.14 -9.26 -0.41
CA LEU A 100 -0.05 -9.59 0.50
C LEU A 100 -0.48 -9.52 1.97
N ALA A 101 -1.13 -8.43 2.36
CA ALA A 101 -1.59 -8.22 3.72
C ALA A 101 -2.73 -7.20 3.77
N VAL A 102 -3.57 -7.34 4.80
CA VAL A 102 -4.62 -6.36 5.12
C VAL A 102 -4.36 -5.90 6.55
N LEU A 103 -4.03 -4.63 6.73
CA LEU A 103 -3.52 -4.11 7.98
C LEU A 103 -4.36 -2.95 8.51
N ASN A 104 -4.49 -2.89 9.84
CA ASN A 104 -5.10 -1.74 10.50
C ASN A 104 -4.06 -0.62 10.65
N LYS A 105 -4.42 0.60 10.23
CA LYS A 105 -3.52 1.77 10.23
C LYS A 105 -3.02 2.14 11.61
N PHE A 106 -3.78 1.84 12.66
CA PHE A 106 -3.57 2.40 13.99
C PHE A 106 -3.10 1.38 15.03
N GLU A 107 -3.02 0.10 14.68
CA GLU A 107 -2.59 -0.94 15.61
C GLU A 107 -1.06 -1.14 15.55
N ALA A 108 -0.43 -1.13 16.74
CA ALA A 108 1.02 -1.27 16.86
C ALA A 108 1.55 -2.57 16.25
N ARG A 109 0.82 -3.69 16.43
CA ARG A 109 1.22 -4.98 15.86
C ARG A 109 1.23 -4.96 14.34
N GLN A 110 0.29 -4.24 13.74
CA GLN A 110 0.17 -4.11 12.29
C GLN A 110 1.34 -3.29 11.74
N LYS A 111 1.82 -2.31 12.49
CA LYS A 111 3.01 -1.54 12.13
C LYS A 111 4.23 -2.44 12.00
N SER A 112 4.39 -3.41 12.89
CA SER A 112 5.50 -4.38 12.83
C SER A 112 5.48 -5.18 11.54
N VAL A 113 4.29 -5.61 11.09
CA VAL A 113 4.14 -6.31 9.81
C VAL A 113 4.54 -5.41 8.64
N LEU A 114 4.09 -4.16 8.68
CA LEU A 114 4.42 -3.20 7.63
C LEU A 114 5.93 -2.93 7.57
N ASP A 115 6.59 -2.80 8.73
CA ASP A 115 8.03 -2.65 8.81
C ASP A 115 8.78 -3.85 8.20
N MET A 116 8.27 -5.07 8.41
CA MET A 116 8.84 -6.26 7.78
C MET A 116 8.77 -6.19 6.26
N VAL A 117 7.64 -5.73 5.73
CA VAL A 117 7.47 -5.57 4.27
C VAL A 117 8.45 -4.53 3.74
N PHE A 118 8.55 -3.38 4.38
CA PHE A 118 9.48 -2.32 3.96
C PHE A 118 10.92 -2.77 4.06
N ASN A 119 11.29 -3.45 5.14
CA ASN A 119 12.65 -3.93 5.34
C ASN A 119 13.05 -4.94 4.26
N SER A 120 12.15 -5.86 3.92
CA SER A 120 12.36 -6.84 2.86
C SER A 120 12.60 -6.16 1.52
N LEU A 121 11.75 -5.17 1.18
CA LEU A 121 11.89 -4.42 -0.07
C LEU A 121 13.17 -3.60 -0.11
N ASN A 122 13.52 -2.95 1.01
CA ASN A 122 14.74 -2.17 1.12
C ASN A 122 15.98 -3.04 0.89
N LYS A 123 16.02 -4.24 1.46
CA LYS A 123 17.11 -5.19 1.25
C LYS A 123 17.24 -5.64 -0.20
N LYS A 124 16.13 -5.93 -0.85
CA LYS A 124 16.12 -6.28 -2.28
C LYS A 124 16.67 -5.15 -3.14
N SER A 125 16.44 -3.91 -2.71
CA SER A 125 16.91 -2.72 -3.43
C SER A 125 18.41 -2.47 -3.28
N GLU A 126 19.09 -3.12 -2.34
CA GLU A 126 20.54 -3.09 -2.16
C GLU A 126 21.27 -3.88 -3.25
N VAL A 127 20.60 -4.84 -3.85
CA VAL A 127 21.21 -5.73 -4.86
C VAL A 127 21.24 -5.00 -6.20
N PRO A 128 22.43 -4.88 -6.82
CA PRO A 128 22.57 -4.23 -8.12
C PRO A 128 21.83 -4.95 -9.23
#